data_9e43e94df2b8b7edfb49068b70b3ff4e
#
_entry.id   9e43e94df2b8b7edfb49068b70b3ff4e
#
_cell.length_a   1.000
_cell.length_b   1.000
_cell.length_c   1.000
_cell.angle_alpha   90.00
_cell.angle_beta   90.00
_cell.angle_gamma   90.00
#
_symmetry.space_group_name_H-M   'P 1'
#
loop_
_entity.id
_entity.type
_entity.pdbx_description
1 polymer ?
#
loop_
_entity_poly.entity_id
_entity_poly.type
_entity_poly.pdbx_seq_one_letter_code
_entity_poly.pdbx_strand_id
1 'polypeptide(L)'
;MFVNEYVMDRRRYDKWATPKFWKLPIFYVYSVIFIAGVFGWIYFDKVDAPARWQTVGAFLTFVAVYRGILFNWMHADKTFRVTRQRYFNGKDWSCKVIVGEKNISLYINGKINNKVEWSEIKKFEEAKSYFKLSANEGNEGVMIDKACFTEGDAESFKKWMLDKHPETPYGPIAPPFDK
;
A
#
# COMPACT_ATOMS: atom_id res chain seq x y z
N MET A 1 14.68 -23.29 4.22
CA MET A 1 14.65 -22.32 3.10
C MET A 1 13.19 -22.19 2.66
N PHE A 2 12.72 -21.00 2.35
CA PHE A 2 11.37 -20.78 1.80
C PHE A 2 11.51 -20.06 0.46
N VAL A 3 10.68 -20.45 -0.49
CA VAL A 3 10.65 -19.83 -1.82
C VAL A 3 9.22 -19.41 -2.13
N ASN A 4 9.05 -18.15 -2.54
CA ASN A 4 7.76 -17.57 -2.86
C ASN A 4 7.83 -16.94 -4.24
N GLU A 5 6.98 -17.38 -5.18
CA GLU A 5 6.99 -16.92 -6.56
C GLU A 5 5.60 -16.41 -6.95
N TYR A 6 5.52 -15.17 -7.40
CA TYR A 6 4.27 -14.57 -7.84
C TYR A 6 4.48 -13.59 -9.00
N VAL A 7 3.41 -13.31 -9.72
CA VAL A 7 3.39 -12.26 -10.73
C VAL A 7 2.86 -10.99 -10.08
N MET A 8 3.62 -9.89 -10.20
CA MET A 8 3.17 -8.59 -9.74
C MET A 8 2.17 -8.03 -10.75
N ASP A 9 0.90 -8.27 -10.50
CA ASP A 9 -0.23 -7.70 -11.22
C ASP A 9 -0.71 -6.39 -10.57
N ARG A 10 -1.69 -5.74 -11.18
CA ARG A 10 -2.30 -4.51 -10.66
C ARG A 10 -2.85 -4.68 -9.24
N ARG A 11 -3.52 -5.79 -8.98
CA ARG A 11 -4.18 -6.07 -7.70
C ARG A 11 -3.18 -6.20 -6.55
N ARG A 12 -2.05 -6.89 -6.81
CA ARG A 12 -0.97 -7.02 -5.83
C ARG A 12 -0.24 -5.70 -5.62
N TYR A 13 0.03 -4.97 -6.69
CA TYR A 13 0.67 -3.67 -6.61
C TYR A 13 -0.14 -2.68 -5.76
N ASP A 14 -1.45 -2.63 -5.93
CA ASP A 14 -2.32 -1.76 -5.14
C ASP A 14 -2.31 -2.14 -3.64
N LYS A 15 -2.29 -3.43 -3.33
CA LYS A 15 -2.21 -3.89 -1.95
C LYS A 15 -0.90 -3.52 -1.26
N TRP A 16 0.19 -3.50 -2.00
CA TRP A 16 1.53 -3.34 -1.47
C TRP A 16 2.03 -1.90 -1.54
N ALA A 17 1.97 -1.28 -2.70
CA ALA A 17 2.62 0.00 -2.98
C ALA A 17 1.71 1.22 -2.78
N THR A 18 0.39 1.02 -2.78
CA THR A 18 -0.53 2.15 -2.63
C THR A 18 -0.71 2.47 -1.15
N PRO A 19 -0.21 3.61 -0.67
CA PRO A 19 -0.47 4.03 0.70
C PRO A 19 -1.98 4.20 0.90
N LYS A 20 -2.47 3.67 2.00
CA LYS A 20 -3.89 3.80 2.36
C LYS A 20 -4.17 5.28 2.58
N PHE A 21 -4.92 5.89 1.67
CA PHE A 21 -5.12 7.34 1.62
C PHE A 21 -5.70 7.90 2.93
N TRP A 22 -6.53 7.14 3.66
CA TRP A 22 -7.06 7.52 4.99
C TRP A 22 -6.02 7.54 6.10
N LYS A 23 -4.83 6.96 5.91
CA LYS A 23 -3.70 7.09 6.84
C LYS A 23 -2.89 8.36 6.60
N LEU A 24 -3.12 9.03 5.49
CA LEU A 24 -2.42 10.27 5.16
C LEU A 24 -3.06 11.44 5.91
N PRO A 25 -2.28 12.30 6.59
CA PRO A 25 -2.80 13.49 7.27
C PRO A 25 -3.66 14.35 6.34
N ILE A 26 -3.30 14.41 5.07
CA ILE A 26 -4.00 15.14 4.03
C ILE A 26 -5.45 14.68 3.85
N PHE A 27 -5.76 13.41 4.13
CA PHE A 27 -7.13 12.91 4.09
C PHE A 27 -8.03 13.63 5.09
N TYR A 28 -7.56 13.82 6.31
CA TYR A 28 -8.32 14.51 7.36
C TYR A 28 -8.55 15.98 7.00
N VAL A 29 -7.54 16.64 6.39
CA VAL A 29 -7.68 18.02 5.91
C VAL A 29 -8.81 18.11 4.88
N TYR A 30 -8.81 17.23 3.86
CA TYR A 30 -9.88 17.24 2.85
C TYR A 30 -11.24 16.79 3.40
N SER A 31 -11.27 15.95 4.42
CA SER A 31 -12.53 15.61 5.13
C SER A 31 -13.14 16.82 5.82
N VAL A 32 -12.33 17.64 6.48
CA VAL A 32 -12.80 18.89 7.10
C VAL A 32 -13.29 19.89 6.05
N ILE A 33 -12.54 20.06 4.95
CA ILE A 33 -12.95 20.93 3.84
C ILE A 33 -14.26 20.46 3.21
N PHE A 34 -14.44 19.14 3.05
CA PHE A 34 -15.68 18.55 2.54
C PHE A 34 -16.87 18.88 3.43
N ILE A 35 -16.73 18.62 4.74
CA ILE A 35 -17.77 18.88 5.73
C ILE A 35 -18.11 20.37 5.74
N ALA A 36 -17.12 21.24 5.81
CA ALA A 36 -17.33 22.69 5.80
C ALA A 36 -18.00 23.18 4.50
N GLY A 37 -17.62 22.60 3.35
CA GLY A 37 -18.22 22.91 2.05
C GLY A 37 -19.70 22.52 1.99
N VAL A 38 -20.04 21.29 2.43
CA VAL A 38 -21.44 20.82 2.43
C VAL A 38 -22.30 21.63 3.40
N PHE A 39 -21.84 21.83 4.64
CA PHE A 39 -22.59 22.62 5.62
C PHE A 39 -22.71 24.08 5.20
N GLY A 40 -21.66 24.68 4.65
CA GLY A 40 -21.69 26.02 4.11
C GLY A 40 -22.71 26.15 2.99
N TRP A 41 -22.71 25.20 2.05
CA TRP A 41 -23.68 25.19 0.95
C TRP A 41 -25.13 25.14 1.47
N ILE A 42 -25.44 24.16 2.35
CA ILE A 42 -26.79 24.01 2.94
C ILE A 42 -27.20 25.27 3.74
N TYR A 43 -26.29 25.84 4.52
CA TYR A 43 -26.54 27.03 5.32
C TYR A 43 -26.87 28.25 4.41
N PHE A 44 -26.06 28.50 3.38
CA PHE A 44 -26.26 29.62 2.48
C PHE A 44 -27.53 29.50 1.62
N ASP A 45 -27.95 28.28 1.31
CA ASP A 45 -29.22 28.00 0.67
C ASP A 45 -30.40 28.36 1.59
N LYS A 46 -30.35 27.96 2.87
CA LYS A 46 -31.42 28.23 3.86
C LYS A 46 -31.59 29.70 4.21
N VAL A 47 -30.55 30.50 4.14
CA VAL A 47 -30.57 31.94 4.47
C VAL A 47 -30.74 32.82 3.25
N ASP A 48 -31.09 32.26 2.08
CA ASP A 48 -31.21 32.96 0.80
C ASP A 48 -29.99 33.84 0.48
N ALA A 49 -28.79 33.34 0.82
CA ALA A 49 -27.56 34.08 0.59
C ALA A 49 -27.30 34.27 -0.90
N PRO A 50 -26.56 35.31 -1.30
CA PRO A 50 -26.19 35.53 -2.72
C PRO A 50 -25.54 34.26 -3.31
N ALA A 51 -25.90 33.93 -4.56
CA ALA A 51 -25.48 32.70 -5.27
C ALA A 51 -23.96 32.49 -5.27
N ARG A 52 -23.16 33.54 -5.15
CA ARG A 52 -21.69 33.46 -5.00
C ARG A 52 -21.25 32.59 -3.80
N TRP A 53 -21.96 32.64 -2.67
CA TRP A 53 -21.61 31.89 -1.47
C TRP A 53 -21.99 30.42 -1.59
N GLN A 54 -23.14 30.14 -2.23
CA GLN A 54 -23.54 28.77 -2.55
C GLN A 54 -22.49 28.13 -3.50
N THR A 55 -22.03 28.88 -4.50
CA THR A 55 -20.99 28.44 -5.43
C THR A 55 -19.68 28.13 -4.71
N VAL A 56 -19.28 28.94 -3.72
CA VAL A 56 -18.08 28.68 -2.91
C VAL A 56 -18.20 27.36 -2.15
N GLY A 57 -19.34 27.11 -1.49
CA GLY A 57 -19.58 25.85 -0.78
C GLY A 57 -19.51 24.63 -1.71
N ALA A 58 -20.18 24.70 -2.86
CA ALA A 58 -20.13 23.63 -3.88
C ALA A 58 -18.71 23.41 -4.42
N PHE A 59 -17.95 24.47 -4.68
CA PHE A 59 -16.57 24.40 -5.16
C PHE A 59 -15.65 23.73 -4.12
N LEU A 60 -15.74 24.11 -2.86
CA LEU A 60 -14.96 23.47 -1.78
C LEU A 60 -15.25 21.98 -1.66
N THR A 61 -16.52 21.59 -1.74
CA THR A 61 -16.96 20.19 -1.75
C THR A 61 -16.34 19.43 -2.92
N PHE A 62 -16.40 20.01 -4.14
CA PHE A 62 -15.81 19.41 -5.33
C PHE A 62 -14.28 19.24 -5.20
N VAL A 63 -13.58 20.28 -4.74
CA VAL A 63 -12.12 20.22 -4.54
C VAL A 63 -11.75 19.14 -3.52
N ALA A 64 -12.49 19.02 -2.42
CA ALA A 64 -12.24 18.03 -1.41
C ALA A 64 -12.39 16.59 -1.95
N VAL A 65 -13.44 16.31 -2.72
CA VAL A 65 -13.65 15.01 -3.37
C VAL A 65 -12.56 14.71 -4.40
N TYR A 66 -12.31 15.69 -5.29
CA TYR A 66 -11.32 15.52 -6.36
C TYR A 66 -9.91 15.27 -5.82
N ARG A 67 -9.44 16.11 -4.89
CA ARG A 67 -8.08 16.01 -4.33
C ARG A 67 -7.96 14.89 -3.29
N GLY A 68 -8.98 14.71 -2.46
CA GLY A 68 -8.95 13.72 -1.38
C GLY A 68 -9.08 12.27 -1.88
N ILE A 69 -9.88 12.01 -2.89
CA ILE A 69 -10.19 10.64 -3.36
C ILE A 69 -9.65 10.40 -4.78
N LEU A 70 -10.16 11.14 -5.76
CA LEU A 70 -9.90 10.86 -7.18
C LEU A 70 -8.42 11.05 -7.54
N PHE A 71 -7.78 12.09 -7.05
CA PHE A 71 -6.38 12.36 -7.35
C PHE A 71 -5.46 11.23 -6.86
N ASN A 72 -5.67 10.74 -5.64
CA ASN A 72 -4.85 9.66 -5.09
C ASN A 72 -5.05 8.35 -5.87
N TRP A 73 -6.30 8.04 -6.25
CA TRP A 73 -6.60 6.87 -7.06
C TRP A 73 -5.96 6.96 -8.45
N MET A 74 -6.11 8.11 -9.12
CA MET A 74 -5.49 8.34 -10.44
C MET A 74 -3.96 8.31 -10.37
N HIS A 75 -3.36 8.83 -9.29
CA HIS A 75 -1.92 8.82 -9.11
C HIS A 75 -1.37 7.40 -8.96
N ALA A 76 -2.02 6.56 -8.15
CA ALA A 76 -1.64 5.16 -7.98
C ALA A 76 -1.73 4.38 -9.30
N ASP A 77 -2.81 4.59 -10.07
CA ASP A 77 -2.97 3.98 -11.39
C ASP A 77 -1.90 4.43 -12.39
N LYS A 78 -1.63 5.72 -12.43
CA LYS A 78 -0.58 6.28 -13.28
C LYS A 78 0.80 5.70 -12.91
N THR A 79 1.11 5.62 -11.64
CA THR A 79 2.39 5.10 -11.15
C THR A 79 2.59 3.65 -11.57
N PHE A 80 1.58 2.79 -11.38
CA PHE A 80 1.64 1.40 -11.83
C PHE A 80 1.87 1.31 -13.36
N ARG A 81 1.09 2.04 -14.15
CA ARG A 81 1.20 2.04 -15.63
C ARG A 81 2.57 2.53 -16.09
N VAL A 82 3.08 3.62 -15.49
CA VAL A 82 4.41 4.16 -15.83
C VAL A 82 5.51 3.17 -15.47
N THR A 83 5.46 2.56 -14.26
CA THR A 83 6.43 1.54 -13.85
C THR A 83 6.41 0.35 -14.79
N ARG A 84 5.23 -0.17 -15.10
CA ARG A 84 5.03 -1.29 -16.01
C ARG A 84 5.58 -0.99 -17.42
N GLN A 85 5.28 0.20 -17.96
CA GLN A 85 5.76 0.60 -19.28
C GLN A 85 7.28 0.83 -19.31
N ARG A 86 7.80 1.55 -18.30
CA ARG A 86 9.19 2.00 -18.30
C ARG A 86 10.18 0.88 -18.01
N TYR A 87 9.85 -0.01 -17.10
CA TYR A 87 10.78 -1.05 -16.63
C TYR A 87 10.46 -2.45 -17.14
N PHE A 88 9.23 -2.70 -17.58
CA PHE A 88 8.75 -4.04 -17.92
C PHE A 88 8.09 -4.13 -19.30
N ASN A 89 8.30 -3.15 -20.18
CA ASN A 89 7.77 -3.10 -21.55
C ASN A 89 6.26 -3.36 -21.62
N GLY A 90 5.48 -2.80 -20.67
CA GLY A 90 4.04 -2.95 -20.62
C GLY A 90 3.53 -4.30 -20.15
N LYS A 91 4.39 -5.20 -19.67
CA LYS A 91 4.02 -6.52 -19.14
C LYS A 91 4.04 -6.53 -17.61
N ASP A 92 3.28 -7.44 -17.01
CA ASP A 92 3.41 -7.75 -15.60
C ASP A 92 4.76 -8.45 -15.37
N TRP A 93 5.32 -8.32 -14.17
CA TRP A 93 6.64 -8.86 -13.90
C TRP A 93 6.60 -9.95 -12.84
N SER A 94 7.46 -10.95 -13.01
CA SER A 94 7.61 -12.02 -12.04
C SER A 94 8.49 -11.59 -10.87
N CYS A 95 8.06 -11.92 -9.67
CA CYS A 95 8.82 -11.75 -8.44
C CYS A 95 9.08 -13.13 -7.83
N LYS A 96 10.34 -13.37 -7.45
CA LYS A 96 10.73 -14.55 -6.68
C LYS A 96 11.46 -14.09 -5.43
N VAL A 97 10.96 -14.48 -4.28
CA VAL A 97 11.54 -14.21 -2.97
C VAL A 97 12.13 -15.51 -2.43
N ILE A 98 13.41 -15.48 -2.14
CA ILE A 98 14.10 -16.60 -1.50
C ILE A 98 14.46 -16.17 -0.09
N VAL A 99 13.92 -16.89 0.88
CA VAL A 99 14.19 -16.67 2.30
C VAL A 99 15.21 -17.71 2.76
N GLY A 100 16.43 -17.25 2.97
CA GLY A 100 17.53 -18.07 3.50
C GLY A 100 17.78 -17.81 4.97
N GLU A 101 18.72 -18.55 5.54
CA GLU A 101 19.11 -18.38 6.96
C GLU A 101 19.81 -17.06 7.25
N LYS A 102 20.57 -16.52 6.29
CA LYS A 102 21.36 -15.29 6.47
C LYS A 102 20.70 -14.05 5.88
N ASN A 103 19.91 -14.22 4.84
CA ASN A 103 19.34 -13.10 4.09
C ASN A 103 18.08 -13.47 3.32
N ILE A 104 17.40 -12.43 2.84
CA ILE A 104 16.27 -12.51 1.94
C ILE A 104 16.73 -11.93 0.59
N SER A 105 16.50 -12.67 -0.48
CA SER A 105 16.83 -12.24 -1.84
C SER A 105 15.56 -12.05 -2.66
N LEU A 106 15.38 -10.88 -3.25
CA LEU A 106 14.28 -10.56 -4.17
C LEU A 106 14.81 -10.57 -5.61
N TYR A 107 14.21 -11.40 -6.43
CA TYR A 107 14.45 -11.45 -7.86
C TYR A 107 13.26 -10.87 -8.61
N ILE A 108 13.54 -10.09 -9.65
CA ILE A 108 12.55 -9.57 -10.58
C ILE A 108 12.90 -10.03 -11.97
N ASN A 109 11.99 -10.74 -12.65
CA ASN A 109 12.21 -11.35 -13.95
C ASN A 109 13.52 -12.17 -14.02
N GLY A 110 13.80 -12.95 -12.96
CA GLY A 110 14.97 -13.81 -12.87
C GLY A 110 16.28 -13.10 -12.49
N LYS A 111 16.29 -11.78 -12.41
CA LYS A 111 17.49 -11.01 -12.01
C LYS A 111 17.38 -10.60 -10.55
N ILE A 112 18.47 -10.69 -9.81
CA ILE A 112 18.53 -10.22 -8.44
C ILE A 112 18.30 -8.70 -8.41
N ASN A 113 17.29 -8.28 -7.66
CA ASN A 113 16.93 -6.88 -7.53
C ASN A 113 17.37 -6.32 -6.17
N ASN A 114 17.19 -7.10 -5.12
CA ASN A 114 17.57 -6.71 -3.77
C ASN A 114 17.98 -7.92 -2.94
N LYS A 115 18.90 -7.71 -2.01
CA LYS A 115 19.32 -8.70 -1.03
C LYS A 115 19.42 -7.99 0.32
N VAL A 116 18.65 -8.43 1.29
CA VAL A 116 18.50 -7.80 2.61
C VAL A 116 18.94 -8.80 3.66
N GLU A 117 19.80 -8.39 4.56
CA GLU A 117 20.20 -9.19 5.72
C GLU A 117 19.14 -9.12 6.82
N TRP A 118 19.05 -10.16 7.64
CA TRP A 118 18.09 -10.19 8.74
C TRP A 118 18.28 -9.05 9.74
N SER A 119 19.52 -8.64 9.97
CA SER A 119 19.88 -7.49 10.81
C SER A 119 19.27 -6.15 10.34
N GLU A 120 18.93 -6.05 9.07
CA GLU A 120 18.33 -4.87 8.45
C GLU A 120 16.80 -4.87 8.55
N ILE A 121 16.18 -6.03 8.83
CA ILE A 121 14.73 -6.13 8.93
C ILE A 121 14.26 -5.49 10.24
N LYS A 122 13.49 -4.43 10.13
CA LYS A 122 12.95 -3.66 11.26
C LYS A 122 11.55 -4.07 11.67
N LYS A 123 10.79 -4.70 10.76
CA LYS A 123 9.41 -5.04 11.04
C LYS A 123 8.93 -6.21 10.21
N PHE A 124 8.20 -7.12 10.86
CA PHE A 124 7.47 -8.22 10.25
C PHE A 124 5.97 -7.97 10.41
N GLU A 125 5.26 -7.76 9.32
CA GLU A 125 3.83 -7.45 9.34
C GLU A 125 3.04 -8.53 8.61
N GLU A 126 1.90 -8.89 9.17
CA GLU A 126 0.99 -9.87 8.59
C GLU A 126 -0.32 -9.21 8.12
N ALA A 127 -0.68 -9.45 6.87
CA ALA A 127 -2.00 -9.20 6.31
C ALA A 127 -2.73 -10.52 6.05
N LYS A 128 -4.01 -10.45 5.68
CA LYS A 128 -4.81 -11.63 5.35
C LYS A 128 -4.17 -12.49 4.26
N SER A 129 -3.64 -11.89 3.19
CA SER A 129 -3.14 -12.59 2.00
C SER A 129 -1.63 -12.51 1.79
N TYR A 130 -0.88 -11.77 2.61
CA TYR A 130 0.56 -11.62 2.45
C TYR A 130 1.26 -11.27 3.76
N PHE A 131 2.56 -11.51 3.79
CA PHE A 131 3.47 -10.95 4.78
C PHE A 131 4.26 -9.79 4.16
N LYS A 132 4.63 -8.82 4.99
CA LYS A 132 5.51 -7.72 4.61
C LYS A 132 6.68 -7.66 5.58
N LEU A 133 7.89 -7.70 5.03
CA LEU A 133 9.14 -7.49 5.75
C LEU A 133 9.67 -6.12 5.36
N SER A 134 9.83 -5.23 6.32
CA SER A 134 10.31 -3.86 6.08
C SER A 134 11.72 -3.70 6.63
N ALA A 135 12.66 -3.25 5.79
CA ALA A 135 14.05 -3.08 6.17
C ALA A 135 14.35 -1.70 6.77
N ASN A 136 13.74 -0.63 6.27
CA ASN A 136 13.93 0.73 6.77
C ASN A 136 12.58 1.39 7.07
N GLU A 137 12.57 2.55 7.73
CA GLU A 137 11.35 3.34 8.00
C GLU A 137 10.64 3.79 6.71
N GLY A 138 11.29 3.66 5.55
CA GLY A 138 10.72 3.88 4.22
C GLY A 138 10.06 2.64 3.64
N ASN A 139 9.63 2.73 2.38
CA ASN A 139 8.87 1.71 1.66
C ASN A 139 9.70 0.52 1.12
N GLU A 140 10.95 0.38 1.53
CA GLU A 140 11.78 -0.76 1.12
C GLU A 140 11.39 -2.00 1.90
N GLY A 141 10.47 -2.77 1.35
CA GLY A 141 10.00 -4.00 1.96
C GLY A 141 9.84 -5.12 0.94
N VAL A 142 9.97 -6.33 1.43
CA VAL A 142 9.73 -7.55 0.65
C VAL A 142 8.31 -8.03 0.97
N MET A 143 7.51 -8.23 -0.08
CA MET A 143 6.19 -8.84 0.03
C MET A 143 6.30 -10.34 -0.24
N ILE A 144 5.64 -11.14 0.58
CA ILE A 144 5.53 -12.60 0.45
C ILE A 144 4.05 -12.96 0.41
N ASP A 145 3.57 -13.43 -0.74
CA ASP A 145 2.17 -13.82 -0.93
C ASP A 145 1.92 -15.18 -0.28
N LYS A 146 0.96 -15.27 0.65
CA LYS A 146 0.69 -16.50 1.41
C LYS A 146 0.25 -17.67 0.54
N ALA A 147 -0.33 -17.40 -0.62
CA ALA A 147 -0.83 -18.42 -1.55
C ALA A 147 0.23 -18.86 -2.59
N CYS A 148 1.40 -18.23 -2.61
CA CYS A 148 2.37 -18.40 -3.69
C CYS A 148 3.72 -18.99 -3.22
N PHE A 149 3.71 -19.78 -2.15
CA PHE A 149 4.89 -20.53 -1.76
C PHE A 149 5.10 -21.71 -2.72
N THR A 150 6.31 -21.83 -3.25
CA THR A 150 6.76 -22.98 -4.06
C THR A 150 7.61 -23.95 -3.24
N GLU A 151 8.25 -23.44 -2.18
CA GLU A 151 8.92 -24.27 -1.17
C GLU A 151 8.54 -23.75 0.22
N GLY A 152 8.09 -24.67 1.10
CA GLY A 152 7.50 -24.35 2.39
C GLY A 152 6.04 -23.88 2.26
N ASP A 153 5.52 -23.32 3.32
CA ASP A 153 4.16 -22.79 3.41
C ASP A 153 4.10 -21.58 4.33
N ALA A 154 2.97 -20.86 4.31
CA ALA A 154 2.79 -19.62 5.05
C ALA A 154 2.87 -19.78 6.57
N GLU A 155 2.31 -20.87 7.12
CA GLU A 155 2.30 -21.11 8.56
C GLU A 155 3.68 -21.52 9.07
N SER A 156 4.36 -22.40 8.34
CA SER A 156 5.74 -22.79 8.63
C SER A 156 6.69 -21.61 8.53
N PHE A 157 6.50 -20.74 7.54
CA PHE A 157 7.29 -19.50 7.41
C PHE A 157 7.05 -18.57 8.60
N LYS A 158 5.79 -18.34 8.97
CA LYS A 158 5.44 -17.50 10.12
C LYS A 158 6.06 -18.02 11.42
N LYS A 159 5.91 -19.33 11.67
CA LYS A 159 6.50 -19.98 12.86
C LYS A 159 8.02 -19.83 12.86
N TRP A 160 8.66 -20.11 11.72
CA TRP A 160 10.11 -19.96 11.57
C TRP A 160 10.58 -18.54 11.85
N MET A 161 9.86 -17.53 11.33
CA MET A 161 10.18 -16.12 11.60
C MET A 161 10.12 -15.77 13.08
N LEU A 162 9.07 -16.19 13.77
CA LEU A 162 8.89 -15.89 15.20
C LEU A 162 9.91 -16.62 16.07
N ASP A 163 10.31 -17.83 15.68
CA ASP A 163 11.27 -18.65 16.42
C ASP A 163 12.73 -18.20 16.20
N LYS A 164 13.08 -17.79 14.98
CA LYS A 164 14.47 -17.45 14.61
C LYS A 164 14.79 -15.96 14.74
N HIS A 165 13.79 -15.10 14.62
CA HIS A 165 13.93 -13.65 14.67
C HIS A 165 12.95 -13.01 15.67
N PRO A 166 12.98 -13.44 16.97
CA PRO A 166 12.09 -12.94 18.00
C PRO A 166 12.29 -11.44 18.29
N GLU A 167 13.47 -10.91 17.95
CA GLU A 167 13.81 -9.49 18.06
C GLU A 167 13.07 -8.61 17.05
N THR A 168 12.59 -9.19 15.94
CA THR A 168 11.88 -8.43 14.90
C THR A 168 10.43 -8.20 15.35
N PRO A 169 10.01 -6.92 15.54
CA PRO A 169 8.64 -6.61 15.93
C PRO A 169 7.63 -7.20 14.95
N TYR A 170 6.77 -8.07 15.48
CA TYR A 170 5.68 -8.69 14.72
C TYR A 170 4.35 -8.00 15.03
N GLY A 171 3.57 -7.74 14.01
CA GLY A 171 2.24 -7.19 14.19
C GLY A 171 1.35 -7.36 12.96
N PRO A 172 0.02 -7.30 13.15
CA PRO A 172 -0.87 -7.25 12.01
C PRO A 172 -0.62 -5.95 11.23
N ILE A 173 -0.60 -6.06 9.92
CA ILE A 173 -0.83 -4.85 9.11
C ILE A 173 -2.23 -4.41 9.50
N ALA A 174 -2.33 -3.26 10.20
CA ALA A 174 -3.61 -2.75 10.64
C ALA A 174 -4.61 -2.83 9.47
N PRO A 175 -5.71 -3.60 9.62
CA PRO A 175 -6.58 -3.87 8.49
C PRO A 175 -7.13 -2.56 7.96
N PRO A 176 -7.24 -2.44 6.65
CA PRO A 176 -8.28 -1.59 6.09
C PRO A 176 -9.54 -2.41 6.23
N PHE A 177 -10.43 -2.05 7.15
CA PHE A 177 -11.78 -2.57 7.23
C PHE A 177 -12.00 -3.86 6.42
N ASP A 178 -11.62 -5.03 7.00
CA ASP A 178 -12.08 -6.31 6.52
C ASP A 178 -13.57 -6.38 6.86
N LYS A 179 -14.38 -5.92 5.95
CA LYS A 179 -15.79 -6.30 5.83
C LYS A 179 -16.03 -6.85 4.45
#